data_44d644c602c47035cc3ea1b4524baac3
#
_entry.id   44d644c602c47035cc3ea1b4524baac3
#
_cell.length_a   1.000
_cell.length_b   1.000
_cell.length_c   1.000
_cell.angle_alpha   90.00
_cell.angle_beta   90.00
_cell.angle_gamma   90.00
#
_symmetry.space_group_name_H-M   'P 1'
#
loop_
_entity.id
_entity.type
_entity.pdbx_description
1 polymer ?
#
loop_
_entity_poly.entity_id
_entity_poly.type
_entity_poly.pdbx_seq_one_letter_code
_entity_poly.pdbx_strand_id
1 'polypeptide(L)'
;MTSSKAHGAHSSMNESVTGSRVMTRPGLLSEPLAQPEQVPPGGRARLRGAVWLWLPTLTMMLATLISHADRNTLALLAPTILRETRLSAEQYGLVISVFSLAYVIGNLIWGQVLDRVGVLWAMATAVALWSAASASHAFASGFIGFAMARCLLGFAEGATFPGAVRTVVQTLPASSRSRGIAVAYSGGSLGALATPLLVTPIAAHWGWRGAFWATGVVGAVWLLAWLLQGRRPELSAPPLPQPAGEEGRGLRWTDRRLWGCLCLYSTGVLPVAFILYAAPLYLSQRLQMSQTELGWVLWIPPLGLEAGFFFWGWATDRYTAHGGSLPAVRRLFTALAVLSLPLAFTAQLGSKELVLGELFLAMFIGGGFIVATLAYATSVFPSANSGLVAGLASASWSMLVAVAMPFFGRMFDQGRYTTAFAATAGAPLFGFLAWWVLSSWSSARRGDGRLSIG
;
A
#
# COMPACT_ATOMS: atom_id res chain seq x y z
N MET A 1 32.09 12.19 -70.11
CA MET A 1 33.31 11.45 -70.51
C MET A 1 33.29 10.18 -69.65
N THR A 2 32.81 9.20 -70.23
CA THR A 2 33.38 7.91 -70.69
C THR A 2 33.56 6.94 -69.50
N SER A 3 32.71 5.91 -69.50
CA SER A 3 32.79 4.64 -70.21
C SER A 3 33.50 3.61 -69.33
N SER A 4 33.15 2.38 -69.10
CA SER A 4 32.38 1.40 -69.86
C SER A 4 32.64 0.04 -69.22
N LYS A 5 31.63 -0.80 -69.11
CA LYS A 5 31.56 -2.21 -69.55
C LYS A 5 32.61 -3.18 -69.00
N ALA A 6 32.36 -4.41 -68.73
CA ALA A 6 31.26 -5.39 -68.90
C ALA A 6 31.92 -6.81 -68.90
N HIS A 7 31.11 -7.84 -68.64
CA HIS A 7 31.20 -9.24 -69.14
C HIS A 7 32.34 -10.10 -68.60
N GLY A 8 32.16 -11.34 -68.32
CA GLY A 8 31.25 -12.31 -68.87
C GLY A 8 31.36 -13.65 -68.15
N ALA A 9 30.39 -14.43 -68.43
CA ALA A 9 30.11 -15.78 -68.04
C ALA A 9 31.02 -16.80 -68.73
N HIS A 10 31.05 -18.01 -68.18
CA HIS A 10 30.95 -19.34 -68.84
C HIS A 10 31.47 -20.37 -67.84
N SER A 11 30.70 -21.33 -67.40
CA SER A 11 30.18 -22.48 -68.10
C SER A 11 31.14 -23.77 -68.01
N SER A 12 30.59 -24.74 -67.39
CA SER A 12 30.44 -26.08 -67.81
C SER A 12 31.47 -27.19 -67.42
N MET A 13 30.83 -28.26 -66.99
CA MET A 13 31.08 -29.70 -67.31
C MET A 13 32.17 -30.46 -66.56
N ASN A 14 31.64 -31.30 -65.65
CA ASN A 14 31.50 -32.78 -65.90
C ASN A 14 32.84 -33.58 -66.01
N GLU A 15 33.05 -34.41 -65.03
CA GLU A 15 33.32 -35.83 -65.38
C GLU A 15 33.24 -36.75 -64.16
N SER A 16 32.52 -37.81 -64.35
CA SER A 16 32.31 -38.95 -63.50
C SER A 16 33.58 -39.89 -63.49
N VAL A 17 33.95 -40.45 -62.32
CA VAL A 17 34.62 -41.68 -62.25
C VAL A 17 34.12 -42.55 -61.08
N THR A 18 33.64 -43.68 -61.46
CA THR A 18 33.22 -44.89 -60.78
C THR A 18 34.16 -45.39 -59.69
N GLY A 19 33.53 -45.91 -58.61
CA GLY A 19 33.93 -47.21 -58.12
C GLY A 19 34.37 -47.32 -56.68
N SER A 20 33.60 -47.82 -55.83
CA SER A 20 33.85 -49.03 -55.01
C SER A 20 32.90 -49.05 -53.80
N ARG A 21 31.98 -50.01 -53.83
CA ARG A 21 31.14 -50.36 -52.66
C ARG A 21 32.01 -51.05 -51.62
N VAL A 22 32.14 -50.41 -50.46
CA VAL A 22 32.50 -51.10 -49.22
C VAL A 22 31.23 -51.18 -48.39
N MET A 23 30.73 -52.43 -48.28
CA MET A 23 29.66 -52.76 -47.33
C MET A 23 30.22 -52.63 -45.87
N THR A 24 29.88 -51.63 -45.16
CA THR A 24 30.01 -51.58 -43.71
C THR A 24 28.67 -51.90 -43.08
N ARG A 25 28.63 -52.93 -42.25
CA ARG A 25 27.46 -53.31 -41.40
C ARG A 25 26.97 -52.14 -40.58
N PRO A 26 25.63 -51.95 -40.37
CA PRO A 26 25.12 -50.95 -39.46
C PRO A 26 25.51 -51.34 -38.03
N GLY A 27 26.32 -50.49 -37.41
CA GLY A 27 26.62 -50.57 -35.99
C GLY A 27 25.36 -50.36 -35.18
N LEU A 28 25.20 -51.17 -34.17
CA LEU A 28 24.22 -51.02 -33.09
C LEU A 28 24.22 -49.57 -32.59
N LEU A 29 23.15 -48.82 -32.89
CA LEU A 29 22.82 -47.56 -32.23
C LEU A 29 22.64 -47.91 -30.76
N SER A 30 23.57 -47.48 -29.92
CA SER A 30 23.39 -47.40 -28.49
C SER A 30 22.18 -46.50 -28.24
N GLU A 31 21.06 -47.07 -27.85
CA GLU A 31 19.93 -46.32 -27.31
C GLU A 31 20.46 -45.44 -26.16
N PRO A 32 20.18 -44.12 -26.13
CA PRO A 32 20.49 -43.30 -24.97
C PRO A 32 19.69 -43.89 -23.81
N LEU A 33 20.40 -44.30 -22.73
CA LEU A 33 19.80 -44.69 -21.46
C LEU A 33 18.72 -43.66 -21.11
N ALA A 34 17.47 -44.14 -21.08
CA ALA A 34 16.34 -43.35 -20.63
C ALA A 34 16.69 -42.76 -19.25
N GLN A 35 16.78 -41.45 -19.18
CA GLN A 35 16.93 -40.77 -17.90
C GLN A 35 15.76 -41.22 -17.02
N PRO A 36 15.98 -41.58 -15.75
CA PRO A 36 14.90 -41.99 -14.86
C PRO A 36 13.84 -40.87 -14.83
N GLU A 37 12.64 -41.22 -15.26
CA GLU A 37 11.48 -40.38 -15.25
C GLU A 37 11.32 -39.85 -13.82
N GLN A 38 11.59 -38.55 -13.60
CA GLN A 38 11.43 -37.92 -12.31
C GLN A 38 9.94 -37.96 -11.97
N VAL A 39 9.55 -38.93 -11.14
CA VAL A 39 8.20 -39.01 -10.59
C VAL A 39 7.84 -37.65 -9.97
N PRO A 40 6.82 -36.93 -10.46
CA PRO A 40 6.48 -35.63 -9.91
C PRO A 40 6.16 -35.80 -8.43
N PRO A 41 6.69 -34.95 -7.55
CA PRO A 41 6.47 -35.07 -6.10
C PRO A 41 4.98 -35.14 -5.81
N GLY A 42 4.56 -36.08 -4.99
CA GLY A 42 3.16 -36.28 -4.61
C GLY A 42 2.53 -34.99 -4.09
N GLY A 43 1.21 -34.84 -4.21
CA GLY A 43 0.50 -33.57 -3.93
C GLY A 43 0.86 -32.91 -2.59
N ARG A 44 1.18 -33.72 -1.55
CA ARG A 44 1.66 -33.20 -0.24
C ARG A 44 3.05 -32.59 -0.32
N ALA A 45 3.95 -33.10 -1.14
CA ALA A 45 5.30 -32.53 -1.33
C ALA A 45 5.24 -31.22 -2.12
N ARG A 46 4.37 -31.14 -3.14
CA ARG A 46 4.11 -29.88 -3.89
C ARG A 46 3.49 -28.80 -3.01
N LEU A 47 2.52 -29.15 -2.15
CA LEU A 47 1.91 -28.22 -1.20
C LEU A 47 2.92 -27.72 -0.17
N ARG A 48 3.77 -28.61 0.39
CA ARG A 48 4.84 -28.22 1.31
C ARG A 48 5.83 -27.28 0.63
N GLY A 49 6.23 -27.54 -0.59
CA GLY A 49 7.11 -26.66 -1.36
C GLY A 49 6.50 -25.30 -1.64
N ALA A 50 5.21 -25.25 -1.99
CA ALA A 50 4.48 -24.00 -2.21
C ALA A 50 4.35 -23.18 -0.93
N VAL A 51 3.92 -23.78 0.19
CA VAL A 51 3.82 -23.10 1.49
C VAL A 51 5.19 -22.57 1.94
N TRP A 52 6.23 -23.38 1.77
CA TRP A 52 7.59 -22.97 2.10
C TRP A 52 8.04 -21.76 1.28
N LEU A 53 7.74 -21.71 -0.02
CA LEU A 53 8.06 -20.59 -0.90
C LEU A 53 7.36 -19.29 -0.48
N TRP A 54 6.08 -19.37 -0.10
CA TRP A 54 5.27 -18.20 0.26
C TRP A 54 5.41 -17.76 1.72
N LEU A 55 6.06 -18.56 2.56
CA LEU A 55 6.15 -18.27 4.00
C LEU A 55 6.72 -16.89 4.34
N PRO A 56 7.82 -16.38 3.72
CA PRO A 56 8.29 -15.04 3.98
C PRO A 56 7.26 -13.95 3.61
N THR A 57 6.57 -14.12 2.48
CA THR A 57 5.51 -13.21 2.04
C THR A 57 4.34 -13.19 3.03
N LEU A 58 3.90 -14.36 3.51
CA LEU A 58 2.85 -14.46 4.54
C LEU A 58 3.29 -13.85 5.87
N THR A 59 4.56 -14.01 6.23
CA THR A 59 5.11 -13.36 7.42
C THR A 59 5.12 -11.84 7.26
N MET A 60 5.42 -11.31 6.08
CA MET A 60 5.30 -9.88 5.81
C MET A 60 3.85 -9.39 5.80
N MET A 61 2.89 -10.20 5.33
CA MET A 61 1.46 -9.90 5.49
C MET A 61 1.07 -9.74 6.95
N LEU A 62 1.56 -10.63 7.83
CA LEU A 62 1.34 -10.50 9.28
C LEU A 62 2.03 -9.27 9.86
N ALA A 63 3.24 -8.89 9.40
CA ALA A 63 3.87 -7.64 9.80
C ALA A 63 3.01 -6.42 9.45
N THR A 64 2.48 -6.40 8.23
CA THR A 64 1.60 -5.32 7.77
C THR A 64 0.29 -5.29 8.58
N LEU A 65 -0.26 -6.46 8.93
CA LEU A 65 -1.44 -6.57 9.79
C LEU A 65 -1.15 -5.99 11.19
N ILE A 66 -0.06 -6.39 11.83
CA ILE A 66 0.33 -5.93 13.17
C ILE A 66 0.54 -4.41 13.16
N SER A 67 1.30 -3.88 12.20
CA SER A 67 1.52 -2.44 12.04
C SER A 67 0.20 -1.65 11.97
N HIS A 68 -0.79 -2.13 11.20
CA HIS A 68 -2.10 -1.47 11.13
C HIS A 68 -2.91 -1.66 12.41
N ALA A 69 -2.79 -2.80 13.07
CA ALA A 69 -3.41 -3.00 14.38
C ALA A 69 -2.85 -2.03 15.43
N ASP A 70 -1.53 -1.81 15.47
CA ASP A 70 -0.89 -0.84 16.37
C ASP A 70 -1.38 0.60 16.13
N ARG A 71 -1.52 1.00 14.86
CA ARG A 71 -2.07 2.32 14.50
C ARG A 71 -3.51 2.48 14.97
N ASN A 72 -4.34 1.49 14.68
CA ASN A 72 -5.77 1.54 14.95
C ASN A 72 -6.09 1.33 16.44
N THR A 73 -5.21 0.71 17.22
CA THR A 73 -5.38 0.54 18.67
C THR A 73 -5.50 1.88 19.39
N LEU A 74 -4.63 2.86 19.08
CA LEU A 74 -4.76 4.19 19.67
C LEU A 74 -6.06 4.87 19.26
N ALA A 75 -6.43 4.78 17.99
CA ALA A 75 -7.64 5.40 17.45
C ALA A 75 -8.92 4.81 18.09
N LEU A 76 -8.98 3.49 18.16
CA LEU A 76 -10.10 2.76 18.80
C LEU A 76 -10.25 3.13 20.29
N LEU A 77 -9.14 3.21 21.00
CA LEU A 77 -9.10 3.47 22.44
C LEU A 77 -9.01 4.96 22.79
N ALA A 78 -8.93 5.85 21.78
CA ALA A 78 -8.80 7.29 21.99
C ALA A 78 -9.87 7.87 22.94
N PRO A 79 -11.17 7.52 22.86
CA PRO A 79 -12.16 8.07 23.79
C PRO A 79 -11.85 7.76 25.25
N THR A 80 -11.37 6.55 25.55
CA THR A 80 -11.00 6.14 26.91
C THR A 80 -9.69 6.76 27.34
N ILE A 81 -8.67 6.78 26.48
CA ILE A 81 -7.35 7.33 26.76
C ILE A 81 -7.45 8.85 27.03
N LEU A 82 -8.13 9.61 26.16
CA LEU A 82 -8.27 11.05 26.30
C LEU A 82 -8.96 11.42 27.63
N ARG A 83 -10.01 10.69 28.00
CA ARG A 83 -10.72 10.90 29.26
C ARG A 83 -9.85 10.63 30.49
N GLU A 84 -9.07 9.52 30.49
CA GLU A 84 -8.22 9.16 31.63
C GLU A 84 -6.97 10.05 31.74
N THR A 85 -6.37 10.42 30.62
CA THR A 85 -5.13 11.21 30.57
C THR A 85 -5.39 12.71 30.48
N ARG A 86 -6.66 13.15 30.37
CA ARG A 86 -7.09 14.53 30.19
C ARG A 86 -6.49 15.22 28.96
N LEU A 87 -6.21 14.43 27.92
CA LEU A 87 -5.76 14.99 26.65
C LEU A 87 -6.94 15.58 25.88
N SER A 88 -6.71 16.71 25.23
CA SER A 88 -7.68 17.27 24.29
C SER A 88 -7.67 16.49 22.96
N ALA A 89 -8.74 16.63 22.18
CA ALA A 89 -8.78 16.05 20.84
C ALA A 89 -7.77 16.72 19.90
N GLU A 90 -7.44 18.00 20.10
CA GLU A 90 -6.35 18.68 19.38
C GLU A 90 -4.98 18.04 19.69
N GLN A 91 -4.68 17.77 20.97
CA GLN A 91 -3.45 17.07 21.38
C GLN A 91 -3.38 15.68 20.80
N TYR A 92 -4.48 14.93 20.77
CA TYR A 92 -4.56 13.65 20.09
C TYR A 92 -4.26 13.79 18.59
N GLY A 93 -4.83 14.78 17.91
CA GLY A 93 -4.53 15.11 16.52
C GLY A 93 -3.04 15.35 16.30
N LEU A 94 -2.37 16.09 17.21
CA LEU A 94 -0.91 16.30 17.17
C LEU A 94 -0.12 14.99 17.36
N VAL A 95 -0.59 14.08 18.21
CA VAL A 95 0.01 12.74 18.38
C VAL A 95 -0.06 11.94 17.07
N ILE A 96 -1.19 12.02 16.33
CA ILE A 96 -1.32 11.42 14.99
C ILE A 96 -0.38 12.12 13.97
N SER A 97 -0.24 13.44 14.07
CA SER A 97 0.68 14.22 13.22
C SER A 97 2.13 13.77 13.37
N VAL A 98 2.59 13.63 14.62
CA VAL A 98 3.96 13.17 14.92
C VAL A 98 4.22 11.78 14.34
N PHE A 99 3.26 10.85 14.48
CA PHE A 99 3.34 9.54 13.85
C PHE A 99 3.46 9.65 12.31
N SER A 100 2.59 10.45 11.68
CA SER A 100 2.53 10.57 10.23
C SER A 100 3.82 11.15 9.64
N LEU A 101 4.39 12.17 10.27
CA LEU A 101 5.68 12.76 9.88
C LEU A 101 6.83 11.78 10.06
N ALA A 102 6.89 11.12 11.22
CA ALA A 102 7.92 10.12 11.52
C ALA A 102 7.83 8.93 10.55
N TYR A 103 6.63 8.52 10.15
CA TYR A 103 6.39 7.46 9.18
C TYR A 103 6.93 7.83 7.78
N VAL A 104 6.71 9.05 7.31
CA VAL A 104 7.27 9.52 6.02
C VAL A 104 8.80 9.49 6.05
N ILE A 105 9.40 10.00 7.12
CA ILE A 105 10.86 9.99 7.31
C ILE A 105 11.38 8.56 7.39
N GLY A 106 10.71 7.72 8.18
CA GLY A 106 11.04 6.30 8.33
C GLY A 106 11.02 5.55 7.01
N ASN A 107 10.01 5.76 6.16
CA ASN A 107 9.89 5.12 4.84
C ASN A 107 11.13 5.41 3.96
N LEU A 108 11.60 6.65 3.96
CA LEU A 108 12.78 7.05 3.17
C LEU A 108 14.06 6.42 3.71
N ILE A 109 14.23 6.43 5.03
CA ILE A 109 15.45 5.92 5.69
C ILE A 109 15.49 4.39 5.61
N TRP A 110 14.40 3.70 5.93
CA TRP A 110 14.35 2.24 5.90
C TRP A 110 14.54 1.66 4.51
N GLY A 111 14.11 2.35 3.44
CA GLY A 111 14.45 1.96 2.08
C GLY A 111 15.96 1.82 1.89
N GLN A 112 16.73 2.82 2.34
CA GLN A 112 18.20 2.81 2.25
C GLN A 112 18.84 1.78 3.21
N VAL A 113 18.28 1.59 4.40
CA VAL A 113 18.76 0.57 5.36
C VAL A 113 18.57 -0.83 4.78
N LEU A 114 17.39 -1.12 4.21
CA LEU A 114 17.12 -2.38 3.52
C LEU A 114 18.12 -2.67 2.40
N ASP A 115 18.53 -1.62 1.67
CA ASP A 115 19.50 -1.76 0.58
C ASP A 115 20.93 -2.00 1.08
N ARG A 116 21.27 -1.56 2.28
CA ARG A 116 22.64 -1.71 2.84
C ARG A 116 22.81 -2.93 3.73
N VAL A 117 21.80 -3.20 4.57
CA VAL A 117 21.90 -4.20 5.65
C VAL A 117 21.21 -5.52 5.25
N GLY A 118 20.36 -5.48 4.22
CA GLY A 118 19.54 -6.62 3.79
C GLY A 118 18.22 -6.71 4.55
N VAL A 119 17.29 -7.48 3.98
CA VAL A 119 15.90 -7.51 4.46
C VAL A 119 15.75 -8.18 5.82
N LEU A 120 16.55 -9.20 6.11
CA LEU A 120 16.45 -9.95 7.39
C LEU A 120 16.66 -9.03 8.58
N TRP A 121 17.82 -8.38 8.65
CA TRP A 121 18.23 -7.57 9.79
C TRP A 121 17.53 -6.21 9.83
N ALA A 122 17.27 -5.61 8.67
CA ALA A 122 16.52 -4.36 8.60
C ALA A 122 15.10 -4.54 9.17
N MET A 123 14.38 -5.59 8.74
CA MET A 123 13.04 -5.87 9.25
C MET A 123 13.07 -6.31 10.72
N ALA A 124 14.06 -7.12 11.13
CA ALA A 124 14.19 -7.50 12.54
C ALA A 124 14.37 -6.27 13.45
N THR A 125 15.25 -5.34 13.07
CA THR A 125 15.47 -4.10 13.82
C THR A 125 14.23 -3.21 13.83
N ALA A 126 13.57 -3.03 12.68
CA ALA A 126 12.36 -2.22 12.58
C ALA A 126 11.25 -2.78 13.47
N VAL A 127 11.00 -4.11 13.41
CA VAL A 127 9.95 -4.74 14.22
C VAL A 127 10.29 -4.71 15.71
N ALA A 128 11.53 -4.90 16.09
CA ALA A 128 11.96 -4.74 17.48
C ALA A 128 11.67 -3.32 18.00
N LEU A 129 12.02 -2.30 17.22
CA LEU A 129 11.77 -0.90 17.56
C LEU A 129 10.28 -0.59 17.66
N TRP A 130 9.45 -1.03 16.68
CA TRP A 130 8.03 -0.70 16.74
C TRP A 130 7.29 -1.50 17.83
N SER A 131 7.69 -2.75 18.11
CA SER A 131 7.11 -3.52 19.20
C SER A 131 7.40 -2.89 20.57
N ALA A 132 8.64 -2.41 20.77
CA ALA A 132 9.00 -1.64 21.95
C ALA A 132 8.23 -0.31 22.03
N ALA A 133 8.10 0.39 20.89
CA ALA A 133 7.31 1.62 20.80
C ALA A 133 5.83 1.39 21.08
N SER A 134 5.24 0.30 20.56
CA SER A 134 3.86 -0.07 20.85
C SER A 134 3.66 -0.32 22.33
N ALA A 135 4.49 -1.18 22.96
CA ALA A 135 4.46 -1.43 24.39
C ALA A 135 4.69 -0.16 25.24
N SER A 136 5.51 0.78 24.77
CA SER A 136 5.81 2.04 25.49
C SER A 136 4.59 2.93 25.68
N HIS A 137 3.55 2.83 24.83
CA HIS A 137 2.28 3.55 25.02
C HIS A 137 1.62 3.20 26.35
N ALA A 138 1.81 2.00 26.87
CA ALA A 138 1.25 1.57 28.15
C ALA A 138 1.77 2.41 29.35
N PHE A 139 2.95 3.02 29.21
CA PHE A 139 3.56 3.89 30.23
C PHE A 139 3.25 5.38 30.03
N ALA A 140 2.64 5.72 28.87
CA ALA A 140 2.31 7.12 28.59
C ALA A 140 1.21 7.64 29.53
N SER A 141 1.46 8.79 30.13
CA SER A 141 0.52 9.46 31.04
C SER A 141 0.05 10.83 30.55
N GLY A 142 0.61 11.34 29.44
CA GLY A 142 0.29 12.64 28.89
C GLY A 142 0.82 12.82 27.45
N PHE A 143 0.62 14.01 26.89
CA PHE A 143 0.90 14.33 25.50
C PHE A 143 2.33 13.92 25.07
N ILE A 144 3.35 14.30 25.83
CA ILE A 144 4.74 14.05 25.46
C ILE A 144 5.02 12.54 25.37
N GLY A 145 4.53 11.74 26.35
CA GLY A 145 4.72 10.28 26.34
C GLY A 145 4.09 9.64 25.10
N PHE A 146 2.85 10.00 24.76
CA PHE A 146 2.20 9.50 23.53
C PHE A 146 2.91 10.00 22.27
N ALA A 147 3.33 11.27 22.22
CA ALA A 147 4.05 11.82 21.06
C ALA A 147 5.39 11.11 20.83
N MET A 148 6.17 10.85 21.87
CA MET A 148 7.44 10.12 21.75
C MET A 148 7.23 8.67 21.30
N ALA A 149 6.28 7.95 21.92
CA ALA A 149 5.95 6.59 21.54
C ALA A 149 5.46 6.53 20.08
N ARG A 150 4.63 7.47 19.64
CA ARG A 150 4.14 7.58 18.25
C ARG A 150 5.22 7.99 17.25
N CYS A 151 6.15 8.84 17.66
CA CYS A 151 7.31 9.18 16.82
C CYS A 151 8.14 7.93 16.53
N LEU A 152 8.52 7.20 17.58
CA LEU A 152 9.29 5.97 17.43
C LEU A 152 8.53 4.90 16.64
N LEU A 153 7.23 4.72 16.94
CA LEU A 153 6.37 3.78 16.24
C LEU A 153 6.29 4.12 14.74
N GLY A 154 5.96 5.37 14.40
CA GLY A 154 5.85 5.81 13.01
C GLY A 154 7.14 5.64 12.23
N PHE A 155 8.26 6.05 12.83
CA PHE A 155 9.58 5.86 12.21
C PHE A 155 9.87 4.38 11.92
N ALA A 156 9.67 3.51 12.91
CA ALA A 156 9.98 2.09 12.76
C ALA A 156 9.04 1.38 11.78
N GLU A 157 7.74 1.69 11.82
CA GLU A 157 6.75 1.14 10.88
C GLU A 157 6.95 1.59 9.43
N GLY A 158 7.70 2.67 9.20
CA GLY A 158 8.12 3.09 7.87
C GLY A 158 8.84 2.01 7.08
N ALA A 159 9.40 0.99 7.74
CA ALA A 159 10.03 -0.17 7.09
C ALA A 159 9.05 -1.14 6.43
N THR A 160 7.77 -1.12 6.81
CA THR A 160 6.80 -2.17 6.48
C THR A 160 6.62 -2.36 4.97
N PHE A 161 6.30 -1.30 4.25
CA PHE A 161 6.05 -1.38 2.81
C PHE A 161 7.32 -1.67 1.98
N PRO A 162 8.44 -0.95 2.14
CA PRO A 162 9.65 -1.27 1.42
C PRO A 162 10.20 -2.66 1.79
N GLY A 163 10.09 -3.09 3.05
CA GLY A 163 10.46 -4.41 3.50
C GLY A 163 9.62 -5.52 2.85
N ALA A 164 8.32 -5.32 2.73
CA ALA A 164 7.42 -6.26 2.06
C ALA A 164 7.78 -6.44 0.58
N VAL A 165 7.97 -5.35 -0.16
CA VAL A 165 8.37 -5.40 -1.57
C VAL A 165 9.72 -6.12 -1.71
N ARG A 166 10.72 -5.76 -0.89
CA ARG A 166 12.05 -6.37 -0.92
C ARG A 166 11.99 -7.87 -0.64
N THR A 167 11.26 -8.28 0.38
CA THR A 167 11.06 -9.71 0.71
C THR A 167 10.46 -10.47 -0.48
N VAL A 168 9.39 -9.95 -1.07
CA VAL A 168 8.73 -10.58 -2.23
C VAL A 168 9.68 -10.70 -3.41
N VAL A 169 10.44 -9.66 -3.74
CA VAL A 169 11.38 -9.66 -4.88
C VAL A 169 12.51 -10.67 -4.66
N GLN A 170 12.98 -10.85 -3.42
CA GLN A 170 14.07 -11.79 -3.10
C GLN A 170 13.61 -13.23 -3.00
N THR A 171 12.35 -13.49 -2.58
CA THR A 171 11.90 -14.85 -2.27
C THR A 171 10.98 -15.45 -3.32
N LEU A 172 10.31 -14.64 -4.14
CA LEU A 172 9.38 -15.14 -5.16
C LEU A 172 9.92 -14.98 -6.59
N PRO A 173 9.62 -15.94 -7.47
CA PRO A 173 9.93 -15.82 -8.89
C PRO A 173 9.16 -14.65 -9.53
N ALA A 174 9.71 -14.06 -10.60
CA ALA A 174 9.17 -12.87 -11.25
C ALA A 174 7.67 -12.98 -11.60
N SER A 175 7.22 -14.15 -12.07
CA SER A 175 5.81 -14.41 -12.40
C SER A 175 4.84 -14.38 -11.22
N SER A 176 5.33 -14.39 -9.97
CA SER A 176 4.52 -14.40 -8.75
C SER A 176 4.66 -13.14 -7.91
N ARG A 177 5.56 -12.20 -8.28
CA ARG A 177 5.87 -11.02 -7.47
C ARG A 177 4.67 -10.10 -7.28
N SER A 178 3.90 -9.82 -8.33
CA SER A 178 2.71 -8.96 -8.21
C SER A 178 1.69 -9.54 -7.21
N ARG A 179 1.44 -10.85 -7.27
CA ARG A 179 0.58 -11.54 -6.29
C ARG A 179 1.19 -11.52 -4.89
N GLY A 180 2.51 -11.69 -4.78
CA GLY A 180 3.22 -11.61 -3.51
C GLY A 180 3.08 -10.25 -2.83
N ILE A 181 3.23 -9.16 -3.59
CA ILE A 181 3.04 -7.79 -3.08
C ILE A 181 1.58 -7.59 -2.63
N ALA A 182 0.62 -8.03 -3.42
CA ALA A 182 -0.80 -7.94 -3.05
C ALA A 182 -1.09 -8.69 -1.75
N VAL A 183 -0.59 -9.92 -1.58
CA VAL A 183 -0.72 -10.69 -0.34
C VAL A 183 -0.05 -9.98 0.83
N ALA A 184 1.19 -9.50 0.68
CA ALA A 184 1.89 -8.81 1.77
C ALA A 184 1.17 -7.53 2.21
N TYR A 185 0.56 -6.78 1.27
CA TYR A 185 -0.14 -5.53 1.57
C TYR A 185 -1.56 -5.73 2.11
N SER A 186 -2.23 -6.85 1.79
CA SER A 186 -3.57 -7.15 2.31
C SER A 186 -3.61 -7.26 3.84
N GLY A 187 -2.45 -7.49 4.48
CA GLY A 187 -2.34 -7.40 5.93
C GLY A 187 -2.83 -6.07 6.51
N GLY A 188 -2.65 -4.95 5.80
CA GLY A 188 -3.10 -3.64 6.26
C GLY A 188 -4.62 -3.58 6.47
N SER A 189 -5.36 -4.02 5.50
CA SER A 189 -6.82 -4.08 5.56
C SER A 189 -7.32 -5.08 6.59
N LEU A 190 -6.71 -6.28 6.62
CA LEU A 190 -7.02 -7.28 7.64
C LEU A 190 -6.75 -6.75 9.05
N GLY A 191 -5.67 -5.97 9.24
CA GLY A 191 -5.36 -5.32 10.51
C GLY A 191 -6.43 -4.30 10.90
N ALA A 192 -6.88 -3.47 9.97
CA ALA A 192 -7.93 -2.49 10.24
C ALA A 192 -9.27 -3.15 10.63
N LEU A 193 -9.62 -4.24 9.97
CA LEU A 193 -10.83 -5.03 10.27
C LEU A 193 -10.73 -5.79 11.60
N ALA A 194 -9.58 -6.40 11.87
CA ALA A 194 -9.37 -7.24 13.04
C ALA A 194 -9.20 -6.44 14.35
N THR A 195 -8.63 -5.24 14.28
CA THR A 195 -8.30 -4.43 15.46
C THR A 195 -9.47 -4.23 16.41
N PRO A 196 -10.65 -3.75 16.00
CA PRO A 196 -11.77 -3.55 16.91
C PRO A 196 -12.20 -4.83 17.61
N LEU A 197 -12.19 -5.95 16.90
CA LEU A 197 -12.62 -7.26 17.40
C LEU A 197 -11.63 -7.88 18.38
N LEU A 198 -10.33 -7.66 18.18
CA LEU A 198 -9.26 -8.23 19.01
C LEU A 198 -8.90 -7.32 20.19
N VAL A 199 -8.79 -6.02 19.95
CA VAL A 199 -8.31 -5.07 20.95
C VAL A 199 -9.39 -4.74 21.99
N THR A 200 -10.66 -4.67 21.60
CA THR A 200 -11.74 -4.32 22.53
C THR A 200 -11.88 -5.30 23.71
N PRO A 201 -11.94 -6.63 23.52
CA PRO A 201 -11.98 -7.55 24.64
C PRO A 201 -10.73 -7.50 25.52
N ILE A 202 -9.55 -7.30 24.92
CA ILE A 202 -8.31 -7.13 25.68
C ILE A 202 -8.39 -5.88 26.54
N ALA A 203 -8.82 -4.75 25.97
CA ALA A 203 -8.98 -3.49 26.71
C ALA A 203 -10.06 -3.57 27.78
N ALA A 204 -11.13 -4.34 27.59
CA ALA A 204 -12.18 -4.55 28.57
C ALA A 204 -11.69 -5.30 29.81
N HIS A 205 -10.74 -6.23 29.67
CA HIS A 205 -10.22 -7.05 30.78
C HIS A 205 -8.98 -6.43 31.45
N TRP A 206 -8.06 -5.87 30.65
CA TRP A 206 -6.76 -5.36 31.13
C TRP A 206 -6.56 -3.86 30.93
N GLY A 207 -7.65 -3.14 30.61
CA GLY A 207 -7.57 -1.71 30.31
C GLY A 207 -6.84 -1.42 29.00
N TRP A 208 -6.85 -0.16 28.58
CA TRP A 208 -6.18 0.27 27.34
C TRP A 208 -4.65 0.04 27.36
N ARG A 209 -4.02 0.08 28.53
CA ARG A 209 -2.60 -0.21 28.70
C ARG A 209 -2.29 -1.67 28.36
N GLY A 210 -3.15 -2.61 28.77
CA GLY A 210 -3.05 -4.03 28.44
C GLY A 210 -3.13 -4.27 26.93
N ALA A 211 -3.93 -3.50 26.20
CA ALA A 211 -4.00 -3.61 24.75
C ALA A 211 -2.66 -3.27 24.08
N PHE A 212 -1.96 -2.22 24.50
CA PHE A 212 -0.64 -1.88 23.97
C PHE A 212 0.45 -2.89 24.37
N TRP A 213 0.36 -3.48 25.54
CA TRP A 213 1.22 -4.60 25.91
C TRP A 213 0.98 -5.80 24.99
N ALA A 214 -0.27 -6.15 24.72
CA ALA A 214 -0.62 -7.25 23.84
C ALA A 214 -0.09 -7.05 22.41
N THR A 215 -0.24 -5.85 21.84
CA THR A 215 0.27 -5.58 20.49
C THR A 215 1.80 -5.61 20.44
N GLY A 216 2.48 -5.10 21.45
CA GLY A 216 3.94 -5.20 21.58
C GLY A 216 4.43 -6.67 21.68
N VAL A 217 3.74 -7.50 22.46
CA VAL A 217 4.05 -8.94 22.57
C VAL A 217 3.82 -9.65 21.24
N VAL A 218 2.73 -9.36 20.52
CA VAL A 218 2.45 -9.94 19.20
C VAL A 218 3.57 -9.58 18.21
N GLY A 219 4.06 -8.34 18.25
CA GLY A 219 5.22 -7.92 17.45
C GLY A 219 6.49 -8.67 17.81
N ALA A 220 6.75 -8.92 19.11
CA ALA A 220 7.89 -9.71 19.56
C ALA A 220 7.79 -11.19 19.12
N VAL A 221 6.61 -11.77 19.14
CA VAL A 221 6.36 -13.14 18.61
C VAL A 221 6.62 -13.17 17.10
N TRP A 222 6.17 -12.16 16.36
CA TRP A 222 6.47 -12.04 14.96
C TRP A 222 7.99 -11.96 14.71
N LEU A 223 8.70 -11.14 15.50
CA LEU A 223 10.16 -11.00 15.39
C LEU A 223 10.86 -12.35 15.57
N LEU A 224 10.45 -13.15 16.55
CA LEU A 224 10.99 -14.48 16.74
C LEU A 224 10.73 -15.37 15.51
N ALA A 225 9.49 -15.38 15.00
CA ALA A 225 9.12 -16.13 13.80
C ALA A 225 9.92 -15.69 12.56
N TRP A 226 10.22 -14.38 12.44
CA TRP A 226 11.05 -13.83 11.37
C TRP A 226 12.50 -14.28 11.48
N LEU A 227 13.10 -14.18 12.66
CA LEU A 227 14.49 -14.60 12.91
C LEU A 227 14.68 -16.10 12.69
N LEU A 228 13.69 -16.93 13.02
CA LEU A 228 13.72 -18.38 12.72
C LEU A 228 13.77 -18.67 11.20
N GLN A 229 13.24 -17.76 10.37
CA GLN A 229 13.36 -17.83 8.92
C GLN A 229 14.69 -17.31 8.39
N GLY A 230 15.52 -16.67 9.22
CA GLY A 230 16.84 -16.14 8.84
C GLY A 230 17.83 -17.18 8.36
N ARG A 231 17.56 -18.47 8.59
CA ARG A 231 18.34 -19.60 8.01
C ARG A 231 18.13 -19.77 6.51
N ARG A 232 17.19 -19.03 5.91
CA ARG A 232 16.93 -19.08 4.47
C ARG A 232 17.98 -18.27 3.71
N PRO A 233 18.66 -18.86 2.71
CA PRO A 233 19.67 -18.16 1.93
C PRO A 233 19.12 -16.89 1.27
N GLU A 234 17.84 -16.93 0.83
CA GLU A 234 17.19 -15.82 0.12
C GLU A 234 17.05 -14.58 1.02
N LEU A 235 16.74 -14.74 2.30
CA LEU A 235 16.58 -13.64 3.25
C LEU A 235 17.92 -13.10 3.75
N SER A 236 18.94 -13.95 3.80
CA SER A 236 20.30 -13.59 4.22
C SER A 236 21.19 -13.16 3.07
N ALA A 237 20.71 -13.24 1.83
CA ALA A 237 21.44 -12.81 0.65
C ALA A 237 21.79 -11.32 0.73
N PRO A 238 22.99 -10.93 0.25
CA PRO A 238 23.33 -9.51 0.13
C PRO A 238 22.29 -8.79 -0.74
N PRO A 239 22.14 -7.48 -0.55
CA PRO A 239 21.21 -6.68 -1.33
C PRO A 239 21.43 -6.91 -2.84
N LEU A 240 20.35 -7.11 -3.58
CA LEU A 240 20.44 -7.22 -5.03
C LEU A 240 21.03 -5.93 -5.59
N PRO A 241 22.06 -6.02 -6.48
CA PRO A 241 22.56 -4.84 -7.16
C PRO A 241 21.38 -4.14 -7.84
N GLN A 242 21.23 -2.85 -7.63
CA GLN A 242 20.28 -2.08 -8.43
C GLN A 242 20.73 -2.18 -9.88
N PRO A 243 19.83 -2.48 -10.84
CA PRO A 243 20.21 -2.46 -12.25
C PRO A 243 20.80 -1.09 -12.57
N ALA A 244 22.11 -1.04 -12.81
CA ALA A 244 22.74 0.15 -13.34
C ALA A 244 22.19 0.36 -14.74
N GLY A 245 21.38 1.40 -14.97
CA GLY A 245 21.09 1.87 -16.32
C GLY A 245 19.65 1.92 -16.81
N GLU A 246 18.63 1.65 -16.02
CA GLU A 246 17.34 2.28 -16.32
C GLU A 246 17.27 3.63 -15.60
N GLU A 247 18.10 4.57 -16.00
CA GLU A 247 17.79 6.00 -15.88
C GLU A 247 16.54 6.26 -16.73
N GLY A 248 15.39 5.77 -16.24
CA GLY A 248 14.10 6.20 -16.70
C GLY A 248 14.15 7.73 -16.71
N ARG A 249 13.72 8.36 -17.78
CA ARG A 249 13.61 9.84 -17.87
C ARG A 249 13.07 10.32 -16.54
N GLY A 250 13.96 10.94 -15.74
CA GLY A 250 13.70 11.24 -14.34
C GLY A 250 12.37 11.96 -14.20
N LEU A 251 11.62 11.59 -13.17
CA LEU A 251 10.36 12.25 -12.84
C LEU A 251 10.66 13.76 -12.70
N ARG A 252 10.05 14.57 -13.56
CA ARG A 252 10.27 16.03 -13.53
C ARG A 252 9.39 16.65 -12.45
N TRP A 253 9.98 17.18 -11.42
CA TRP A 253 9.28 17.93 -10.37
C TRP A 253 8.51 19.15 -10.91
N THR A 254 8.88 19.64 -12.10
CA THR A 254 8.18 20.70 -12.82
C THR A 254 6.93 20.20 -13.57
N ASP A 255 6.69 18.88 -13.62
CA ASP A 255 5.49 18.34 -14.27
C ASP A 255 4.25 18.58 -13.37
N ARG A 256 3.39 19.47 -13.83
CA ARG A 256 2.15 19.84 -13.13
C ARG A 256 1.21 18.67 -12.91
N ARG A 257 1.26 17.65 -13.79
CA ARG A 257 0.43 16.45 -13.66
C ARG A 257 0.80 15.66 -12.40
N LEU A 258 2.09 15.64 -12.03
CA LEU A 258 2.52 15.02 -10.79
C LEU A 258 1.83 15.69 -9.58
N TRP A 259 1.92 17.00 -9.49
CA TRP A 259 1.29 17.75 -8.39
C TRP A 259 -0.24 17.60 -8.40
N GLY A 260 -0.86 17.54 -9.59
CA GLY A 260 -2.28 17.22 -9.72
C GLY A 260 -2.63 15.84 -9.16
N CYS A 261 -1.85 14.80 -9.48
CA CYS A 261 -2.02 13.46 -8.93
C CYS A 261 -1.83 13.43 -7.41
N LEU A 262 -0.78 14.08 -6.89
CA LEU A 262 -0.51 14.12 -5.45
C LEU A 262 -1.63 14.82 -4.68
N CYS A 263 -2.12 15.94 -5.21
CA CYS A 263 -3.24 16.67 -4.62
C CYS A 263 -4.52 15.84 -4.64
N LEU A 264 -4.87 15.25 -5.78
CA LEU A 264 -6.04 14.39 -5.91
C LEU A 264 -6.00 13.19 -4.97
N TYR A 265 -4.85 12.51 -4.89
CA TYR A 265 -4.68 11.39 -3.99
C TYR A 265 -4.82 11.81 -2.52
N SER A 266 -4.03 12.79 -2.09
CA SER A 266 -3.98 13.18 -0.68
C SER A 266 -5.31 13.68 -0.16
N THR A 267 -6.00 14.53 -0.92
CA THR A 267 -7.30 15.09 -0.50
C THR A 267 -8.46 14.14 -0.73
N GLY A 268 -8.43 13.34 -1.81
CA GLY A 268 -9.43 12.31 -2.09
C GLY A 268 -9.44 11.18 -1.05
N VAL A 269 -8.28 10.91 -0.44
CA VAL A 269 -8.11 9.89 0.60
C VAL A 269 -8.16 10.48 2.02
N LEU A 270 -8.29 11.79 2.18
CA LEU A 270 -8.41 12.42 3.50
C LEU A 270 -9.60 11.89 4.32
N PRO A 271 -10.79 11.63 3.73
CA PRO A 271 -11.91 11.02 4.47
C PRO A 271 -11.55 9.70 5.14
N VAL A 272 -10.69 8.89 4.51
CA VAL A 272 -10.24 7.62 5.09
C VAL A 272 -9.48 7.86 6.41
N ALA A 273 -8.54 8.81 6.43
CA ALA A 273 -7.83 9.16 7.66
C ALA A 273 -8.75 9.74 8.72
N PHE A 274 -9.65 10.65 8.34
CA PHE A 274 -10.63 11.24 9.24
C PHE A 274 -11.49 10.15 9.90
N ILE A 275 -12.01 9.20 9.13
CA ILE A 275 -12.83 8.11 9.65
C ILE A 275 -12.02 7.20 10.56
N LEU A 276 -10.80 6.79 10.16
CA LEU A 276 -9.97 5.91 10.97
C LEU A 276 -9.59 6.54 12.32
N TYR A 277 -9.26 7.83 12.35
CA TYR A 277 -8.69 8.48 13.54
C TYR A 277 -9.70 9.31 14.34
N ALA A 278 -10.67 9.96 13.71
CA ALA A 278 -11.60 10.87 14.38
C ALA A 278 -12.99 10.26 14.62
N ALA A 279 -13.43 9.28 13.79
CA ALA A 279 -14.76 8.71 13.99
C ALA A 279 -14.96 8.03 15.36
N PRO A 280 -13.98 7.32 15.97
CA PRO A 280 -14.16 6.76 17.30
C PRO A 280 -14.48 7.83 18.35
N LEU A 281 -13.83 9.02 18.26
CA LEU A 281 -14.12 10.15 19.14
C LEU A 281 -15.52 10.72 18.90
N TYR A 282 -15.91 10.90 17.62
CA TYR A 282 -17.24 11.39 17.26
C TYR A 282 -18.34 10.44 17.77
N LEU A 283 -18.22 9.15 17.52
CA LEU A 283 -19.19 8.14 17.93
C LEU A 283 -19.32 8.09 19.46
N SER A 284 -18.21 8.22 20.19
CA SER A 284 -18.23 8.25 21.65
C SER A 284 -18.77 9.57 22.20
N GLN A 285 -18.28 10.71 21.72
CA GLN A 285 -18.62 12.03 22.30
C GLN A 285 -20.02 12.50 21.90
N ARG A 286 -20.40 12.33 20.64
CA ARG A 286 -21.66 12.83 20.10
C ARG A 286 -22.79 11.83 20.17
N LEU A 287 -22.52 10.55 19.87
CA LEU A 287 -23.53 9.47 19.88
C LEU A 287 -23.51 8.64 21.16
N GLN A 288 -22.66 9.01 22.13
CA GLN A 288 -22.57 8.40 23.47
C GLN A 288 -22.35 6.88 23.41
N MET A 289 -21.61 6.40 22.41
CA MET A 289 -21.29 4.98 22.29
C MET A 289 -20.22 4.59 23.31
N SER A 290 -20.45 3.50 24.00
CA SER A 290 -19.48 2.89 24.91
C SER A 290 -18.29 2.29 24.15
N GLN A 291 -17.16 2.06 24.86
CA GLN A 291 -15.98 1.44 24.27
C GLN A 291 -16.29 0.05 23.68
N THR A 292 -17.18 -0.72 24.34
CA THR A 292 -17.61 -2.02 23.84
C THR A 292 -18.44 -1.91 22.56
N GLU A 293 -19.39 -0.98 22.49
CA GLU A 293 -20.16 -0.73 21.26
C GLU A 293 -19.23 -0.31 20.10
N LEU A 294 -18.26 0.56 20.35
CA LEU A 294 -17.25 0.96 19.35
C LEU A 294 -16.51 -0.27 18.82
N GLY A 295 -16.12 -1.20 19.69
CA GLY A 295 -15.45 -2.43 19.27
C GLY A 295 -16.28 -3.29 18.32
N TRP A 296 -17.59 -3.32 18.52
CA TRP A 296 -18.50 -4.12 17.69
C TRP A 296 -18.87 -3.46 16.35
N VAL A 297 -18.63 -2.17 16.15
CA VAL A 297 -19.07 -1.46 14.94
C VAL A 297 -17.92 -0.88 14.11
N LEU A 298 -16.76 -0.60 14.69
CA LEU A 298 -15.67 0.11 13.99
C LEU A 298 -14.93 -0.74 12.95
N TRP A 299 -15.25 -2.02 12.77
CA TRP A 299 -14.81 -2.81 11.62
C TRP A 299 -15.62 -2.52 10.35
N ILE A 300 -16.84 -1.92 10.49
CA ILE A 300 -17.75 -1.64 9.36
C ILE A 300 -17.15 -0.62 8.38
N PRO A 301 -16.65 0.55 8.78
CA PRO A 301 -16.06 1.49 7.84
C PRO A 301 -14.85 0.92 7.07
N PRO A 302 -13.85 0.26 7.68
CA PRO A 302 -12.78 -0.41 6.93
C PRO A 302 -13.26 -1.46 5.93
N LEU A 303 -14.35 -2.18 6.21
CA LEU A 303 -14.97 -3.08 5.23
C LEU A 303 -15.45 -2.33 4.00
N GLY A 304 -15.95 -1.09 4.17
CA GLY A 304 -16.29 -0.20 3.05
C GLY A 304 -15.08 0.09 2.17
N LEU A 305 -13.91 0.35 2.76
CA LEU A 305 -12.67 0.58 2.01
C LEU A 305 -12.28 -0.64 1.17
N GLU A 306 -12.36 -1.84 1.74
CA GLU A 306 -12.08 -3.09 1.05
C GLU A 306 -13.05 -3.33 -0.11
N ALA A 307 -14.34 -3.21 0.14
CA ALA A 307 -15.35 -3.30 -0.92
C ALA A 307 -15.08 -2.26 -2.02
N GLY A 308 -14.64 -1.07 -1.64
CA GLY A 308 -14.21 -0.02 -2.55
C GLY A 308 -13.03 -0.42 -3.43
N PHE A 309 -11.98 -1.03 -2.86
CA PHE A 309 -10.83 -1.49 -3.64
C PHE A 309 -11.24 -2.48 -4.74
N PHE A 310 -12.07 -3.46 -4.43
CA PHE A 310 -12.52 -4.44 -5.42
C PHE A 310 -13.45 -3.83 -6.47
N PHE A 311 -14.47 -3.08 -6.03
CA PHE A 311 -15.45 -2.50 -6.93
C PHE A 311 -14.83 -1.46 -7.88
N TRP A 312 -14.08 -0.50 -7.35
CA TRP A 312 -13.47 0.56 -8.15
C TRP A 312 -12.29 0.06 -8.98
N GLY A 313 -11.59 -1.00 -8.53
CA GLY A 313 -10.61 -1.71 -9.34
C GLY A 313 -11.26 -2.31 -10.58
N TRP A 314 -12.31 -3.10 -10.40
CA TRP A 314 -13.09 -3.66 -11.50
C TRP A 314 -13.69 -2.56 -12.41
N ALA A 315 -14.25 -1.51 -11.83
CA ALA A 315 -14.84 -0.40 -12.59
C ALA A 315 -13.79 0.35 -13.42
N THR A 316 -12.61 0.59 -12.86
CA THR A 316 -11.50 1.24 -13.55
C THR A 316 -10.98 0.39 -14.70
N ASP A 317 -10.80 -0.92 -14.50
CA ASP A 317 -10.37 -1.86 -15.54
C ASP A 317 -11.38 -1.91 -16.69
N ARG A 318 -12.67 -2.00 -16.37
CA ARG A 318 -13.74 -2.01 -17.39
C ARG A 318 -13.79 -0.69 -18.17
N TYR A 319 -13.52 0.42 -17.51
CA TYR A 319 -13.50 1.74 -18.12
C TYR A 319 -12.30 1.94 -19.05
N THR A 320 -11.13 1.44 -18.66
CA THR A 320 -9.90 1.51 -19.46
C THR A 320 -9.95 0.56 -20.66
N ALA A 321 -10.52 -0.64 -20.49
CA ALA A 321 -10.70 -1.61 -21.58
C ALA A 321 -11.56 -1.08 -22.74
N HIS A 322 -12.41 -0.07 -22.53
CA HIS A 322 -13.21 0.59 -23.56
C HIS A 322 -12.55 1.86 -24.13
N GLY A 323 -11.22 1.96 -24.09
CA GLY A 323 -10.46 3.07 -24.66
C GLY A 323 -10.44 4.29 -23.74
N GLY A 324 -9.87 4.13 -22.53
CA GLY A 324 -9.79 5.15 -21.48
C GLY A 324 -9.38 6.53 -21.99
N SER A 325 -10.37 7.36 -22.26
CA SER A 325 -10.17 8.73 -22.70
C SER A 325 -10.08 9.67 -21.49
N LEU A 326 -9.35 10.78 -21.62
CA LEU A 326 -9.29 11.78 -20.56
C LEU A 326 -10.69 12.26 -20.07
N PRO A 327 -11.71 12.42 -20.96
CA PRO A 327 -13.09 12.69 -20.53
C PRO A 327 -13.70 11.59 -19.64
N ALA A 328 -13.33 10.33 -19.87
CA ALA A 328 -13.81 9.21 -19.08
C ALA A 328 -13.22 9.25 -17.66
N VAL A 329 -11.92 9.47 -17.54
CA VAL A 329 -11.21 9.66 -16.26
C VAL A 329 -11.79 10.85 -15.49
N ARG A 330 -12.09 11.96 -16.17
CA ARG A 330 -12.74 13.13 -15.56
C ARG A 330 -14.10 12.77 -14.98
N ARG A 331 -14.95 12.04 -15.73
CA ARG A 331 -16.26 11.61 -15.22
C ARG A 331 -16.15 10.73 -13.98
N LEU A 332 -15.19 9.81 -13.97
CA LEU A 332 -14.94 8.95 -12.79
C LEU A 332 -14.57 9.79 -11.56
N PHE A 333 -13.59 10.70 -11.69
CA PHE A 333 -13.19 11.55 -10.56
C PHE A 333 -14.28 12.55 -10.16
N THR A 334 -15.09 13.06 -11.11
CA THR A 334 -16.27 13.87 -10.79
C THR A 334 -17.27 13.06 -9.96
N ALA A 335 -17.58 11.82 -10.38
CA ALA A 335 -18.49 10.97 -9.66
C ALA A 335 -18.00 10.70 -8.23
N LEU A 336 -16.72 10.33 -8.06
CA LEU A 336 -16.12 10.11 -6.74
C LEU A 336 -16.19 11.36 -5.86
N ALA A 337 -15.87 12.54 -6.41
CA ALA A 337 -15.91 13.80 -5.68
C ALA A 337 -17.34 14.18 -5.25
N VAL A 338 -18.33 14.00 -6.13
CA VAL A 338 -19.74 14.28 -5.81
C VAL A 338 -20.28 13.28 -4.80
N LEU A 339 -19.96 11.99 -4.95
CA LEU A 339 -20.38 10.95 -4.01
C LEU A 339 -19.76 11.10 -2.61
N SER A 340 -18.69 11.87 -2.47
CA SER A 340 -18.10 12.17 -1.15
C SER A 340 -18.87 13.27 -0.37
N LEU A 341 -19.72 14.06 -1.03
CA LEU A 341 -20.39 15.21 -0.42
C LEU A 341 -21.41 14.84 0.67
N PRO A 342 -22.17 13.74 0.61
CA PRO A 342 -23.08 13.32 1.68
C PRO A 342 -22.41 13.23 3.05
N LEU A 343 -21.13 12.90 3.12
CA LEU A 343 -20.35 12.88 4.37
C LEU A 343 -20.47 14.22 5.16
N ALA A 344 -20.70 15.35 4.50
CA ALA A 344 -20.89 16.64 5.15
C ALA A 344 -22.09 16.68 6.10
N PHE A 345 -23.08 15.84 5.85
CA PHE A 345 -24.33 15.81 6.62
C PHE A 345 -24.33 14.77 7.74
N THR A 346 -23.27 13.98 7.87
CA THR A 346 -23.17 12.88 8.85
C THR A 346 -23.45 13.33 10.28
N ALA A 347 -22.97 14.53 10.67
CA ALA A 347 -23.19 15.07 12.01
C ALA A 347 -24.66 15.46 12.30
N GLN A 348 -25.51 15.49 11.27
CA GLN A 348 -26.93 15.80 11.36
C GLN A 348 -27.81 14.54 11.41
N LEU A 349 -27.22 13.37 11.13
CA LEU A 349 -27.94 12.10 11.16
C LEU A 349 -28.30 11.73 12.60
N GLY A 350 -29.55 11.35 12.80
CA GLY A 350 -30.11 11.06 14.13
C GLY A 350 -29.89 9.63 14.61
N SER A 351 -29.48 8.68 13.71
CA SER A 351 -29.32 7.29 14.09
C SER A 351 -27.86 6.82 13.93
N LYS A 352 -27.42 5.91 14.81
CA LYS A 352 -26.10 5.29 14.78
C LYS A 352 -25.88 4.51 13.48
N GLU A 353 -26.90 3.82 13.00
CA GLU A 353 -26.90 2.99 11.82
C GLU A 353 -26.67 3.82 10.55
N LEU A 354 -27.37 4.95 10.42
CA LEU A 354 -27.17 5.88 9.29
C LEU A 354 -25.77 6.45 9.27
N VAL A 355 -25.25 6.84 10.46
CA VAL A 355 -23.87 7.32 10.58
C VAL A 355 -22.88 6.25 10.14
N LEU A 356 -23.02 5.01 10.62
CA LEU A 356 -22.13 3.92 10.24
C LEU A 356 -22.23 3.60 8.75
N GLY A 357 -23.43 3.64 8.18
CA GLY A 357 -23.65 3.48 6.74
C GLY A 357 -22.96 4.55 5.92
N GLU A 358 -23.01 5.82 6.37
CA GLU A 358 -22.33 6.93 5.71
C GLU A 358 -20.79 6.81 5.83
N LEU A 359 -20.28 6.42 7.01
CA LEU A 359 -18.84 6.16 7.18
C LEU A 359 -18.35 5.00 6.31
N PHE A 360 -19.16 3.93 6.17
CA PHE A 360 -18.88 2.84 5.23
C PHE A 360 -18.81 3.36 3.78
N LEU A 361 -19.82 4.15 3.36
CA LEU A 361 -19.88 4.70 2.00
C LEU A 361 -18.70 5.64 1.72
N ALA A 362 -18.34 6.50 2.66
CA ALA A 362 -17.20 7.39 2.51
C ALA A 362 -15.87 6.63 2.39
N MET A 363 -15.70 5.55 3.14
CA MET A 363 -14.54 4.66 3.01
C MET A 363 -14.52 3.92 1.67
N PHE A 364 -15.68 3.44 1.21
CA PHE A 364 -15.85 2.82 -0.11
C PHE A 364 -15.44 3.77 -1.25
N ILE A 365 -15.82 5.04 -1.17
CA ILE A 365 -15.45 6.07 -2.14
C ILE A 365 -13.95 6.41 -2.03
N GLY A 366 -13.41 6.45 -0.81
CA GLY A 366 -11.98 6.63 -0.57
C GLY A 366 -11.13 5.55 -1.24
N GLY A 367 -11.58 4.29 -1.21
CA GLY A 367 -10.98 3.19 -1.97
C GLY A 367 -10.93 3.50 -3.48
N GLY A 368 -11.98 4.11 -4.02
CA GLY A 368 -12.05 4.56 -5.40
C GLY A 368 -10.99 5.62 -5.74
N PHE A 369 -10.79 6.61 -4.87
CA PHE A 369 -9.73 7.60 -5.08
C PHE A 369 -8.34 6.97 -5.07
N ILE A 370 -8.07 6.03 -4.18
CA ILE A 370 -6.79 5.32 -4.12
C ILE A 370 -6.53 4.58 -5.44
N VAL A 371 -7.45 3.70 -5.83
CA VAL A 371 -7.27 2.84 -7.01
C VAL A 371 -7.25 3.66 -8.31
N ALA A 372 -8.23 4.55 -8.51
CA ALA A 372 -8.34 5.30 -9.75
C ALA A 372 -7.19 6.29 -9.94
N THR A 373 -6.69 6.92 -8.86
CA THR A 373 -5.56 7.87 -8.98
C THR A 373 -4.26 7.13 -9.30
N LEU A 374 -4.02 5.97 -8.69
CA LEU A 374 -2.83 5.16 -8.97
C LEU A 374 -2.90 4.59 -10.40
N ALA A 375 -4.06 4.09 -10.85
CA ALA A 375 -4.26 3.64 -12.22
C ALA A 375 -4.05 4.77 -13.24
N TYR A 376 -4.58 5.96 -12.97
CA TYR A 376 -4.32 7.14 -13.80
C TYR A 376 -2.82 7.50 -13.82
N ALA A 377 -2.16 7.48 -12.68
CA ALA A 377 -0.73 7.79 -12.59
C ALA A 377 0.12 6.84 -13.43
N THR A 378 -0.17 5.53 -13.43
CA THR A 378 0.54 4.55 -14.25
C THR A 378 0.30 4.73 -15.76
N SER A 379 -0.81 5.35 -16.17
CA SER A 379 -1.09 5.68 -17.57
C SER A 379 -0.41 6.97 -18.04
N VAL A 380 -0.02 7.85 -17.11
CA VAL A 380 0.54 9.19 -17.43
C VAL A 380 2.05 9.25 -17.28
N PHE A 381 2.60 8.48 -16.32
CA PHE A 381 4.03 8.44 -16.02
C PHE A 381 4.66 7.14 -16.52
N PRO A 382 5.96 7.15 -16.90
CA PRO A 382 6.66 5.94 -17.31
C PRO A 382 6.57 4.83 -16.24
N SER A 383 6.45 3.59 -16.66
CA SER A 383 6.34 2.42 -15.77
C SER A 383 7.50 2.30 -14.78
N ALA A 384 8.71 2.71 -15.19
CA ALA A 384 9.90 2.78 -14.33
C ALA A 384 9.71 3.70 -13.11
N ASN A 385 8.82 4.70 -13.19
CA ASN A 385 8.55 5.66 -12.13
C ASN A 385 7.30 5.31 -11.29
N SER A 386 6.58 4.23 -11.62
CA SER A 386 5.30 3.91 -10.97
C SER A 386 5.42 3.74 -9.45
N GLY A 387 6.46 3.05 -8.98
CA GLY A 387 6.73 2.89 -7.56
C GLY A 387 7.04 4.21 -6.85
N LEU A 388 7.82 5.09 -7.49
CA LEU A 388 8.14 6.42 -6.95
C LEU A 388 6.87 7.29 -6.85
N VAL A 389 6.03 7.31 -7.88
CA VAL A 389 4.78 8.09 -7.89
C VAL A 389 3.82 7.58 -6.82
N ALA A 390 3.67 6.26 -6.66
CA ALA A 390 2.85 5.67 -5.60
C ALA A 390 3.39 6.02 -4.20
N GLY A 391 4.70 5.96 -4.01
CA GLY A 391 5.36 6.37 -2.76
C GLY A 391 5.13 7.85 -2.44
N LEU A 392 5.27 8.73 -3.43
CA LEU A 392 5.01 10.17 -3.28
C LEU A 392 3.52 10.45 -2.97
N ALA A 393 2.60 9.72 -3.60
CA ALA A 393 1.18 9.83 -3.32
C ALA A 393 0.87 9.46 -1.86
N SER A 394 1.40 8.34 -1.37
CA SER A 394 1.26 7.94 0.03
C SER A 394 1.91 8.94 1.00
N ALA A 395 3.09 9.46 0.67
CA ALA A 395 3.76 10.48 1.47
C ALA A 395 2.96 11.80 1.51
N SER A 396 2.39 12.23 0.38
CA SER A 396 1.55 13.43 0.32
C SER A 396 0.29 13.30 1.17
N TRP A 397 -0.34 12.12 1.18
CA TRP A 397 -1.46 11.82 2.07
C TRP A 397 -1.06 11.85 3.55
N SER A 398 0.04 11.21 3.92
CA SER A 398 0.54 11.21 5.29
C SER A 398 0.88 12.62 5.77
N MET A 399 1.46 13.46 4.89
CA MET A 399 1.73 14.87 5.18
C MET A 399 0.43 15.67 5.39
N LEU A 400 -0.59 15.44 4.55
CA LEU A 400 -1.90 16.08 4.71
C LEU A 400 -2.58 15.64 6.01
N VAL A 401 -2.50 14.36 6.36
CA VAL A 401 -2.99 13.83 7.65
C VAL A 401 -2.29 14.53 8.82
N ALA A 402 -0.96 14.69 8.76
CA ALA A 402 -0.21 15.37 9.81
C ALA A 402 -0.66 16.82 10.02
N VAL A 403 -1.06 17.50 8.97
CA VAL A 403 -1.59 18.89 9.07
C VAL A 403 -3.04 18.88 9.50
N ALA A 404 -3.89 18.03 8.93
CA ALA A 404 -5.34 18.10 9.10
C ALA A 404 -5.82 17.60 10.47
N MET A 405 -5.15 16.59 11.07
CA MET A 405 -5.66 15.96 12.29
C MET A 405 -5.72 16.88 13.51
N PRO A 406 -4.76 17.79 13.78
CA PRO A 406 -4.89 18.76 14.87
C PRO A 406 -6.07 19.72 14.67
N PHE A 407 -6.33 20.14 13.42
CA PHE A 407 -7.48 21.02 13.12
C PHE A 407 -8.81 20.30 13.37
N PHE A 408 -8.92 19.04 12.97
CA PHE A 408 -10.12 18.25 13.29
C PHE A 408 -10.27 18.03 14.79
N GLY A 409 -9.18 17.77 15.50
CA GLY A 409 -9.19 17.66 16.95
C GLY A 409 -9.68 18.94 17.63
N ARG A 410 -9.17 20.11 17.21
CA ARG A 410 -9.62 21.40 17.70
C ARG A 410 -11.12 21.66 17.42
N MET A 411 -11.60 21.28 16.24
CA MET A 411 -13.04 21.38 15.93
C MET A 411 -13.86 20.49 16.86
N PHE A 412 -13.37 19.32 17.21
CA PHE A 412 -14.03 18.39 18.14
C PHE A 412 -14.04 18.93 19.57
N ASP A 413 -12.93 19.50 20.05
CA ASP A 413 -12.86 20.14 21.35
C ASP A 413 -13.87 21.32 21.45
N GLN A 414 -14.21 21.98 20.33
CA GLN A 414 -15.19 23.07 20.23
C GLN A 414 -16.63 22.56 19.94
N GLY A 415 -16.85 21.24 19.83
CA GLY A 415 -18.15 20.66 19.46
C GLY A 415 -18.57 20.91 18.00
N ARG A 416 -17.66 21.39 17.14
CA ARG A 416 -17.93 21.78 15.73
C ARG A 416 -17.84 20.58 14.78
N TYR A 417 -18.53 19.48 15.09
CA TYR A 417 -18.51 18.25 14.30
C TYR A 417 -18.98 18.45 12.85
N THR A 418 -20.07 19.22 12.66
CA THR A 418 -20.59 19.52 11.30
C THR A 418 -19.52 20.18 10.43
N THR A 419 -18.74 21.14 10.98
CA THR A 419 -17.65 21.79 10.24
C THR A 419 -16.54 20.80 9.88
N ALA A 420 -16.19 19.89 10.79
CA ALA A 420 -15.16 18.87 10.52
C ALA A 420 -15.59 17.89 9.41
N PHE A 421 -16.83 17.40 9.45
CA PHE A 421 -17.38 16.55 8.41
C PHE A 421 -17.49 17.28 7.06
N ALA A 422 -17.95 18.54 7.05
CA ALA A 422 -18.04 19.34 5.83
C ALA A 422 -16.67 19.63 5.20
N ALA A 423 -15.65 19.95 6.01
CA ALA A 423 -14.29 20.14 5.53
C ALA A 423 -13.72 18.84 4.93
N THR A 424 -13.98 17.71 5.58
CA THR A 424 -13.55 16.38 5.11
C THR A 424 -14.24 16.01 3.81
N ALA A 425 -15.55 16.22 3.69
CA ALA A 425 -16.35 15.95 2.49
C ALA A 425 -15.96 16.83 1.29
N GLY A 426 -15.56 18.09 1.56
CA GLY A 426 -15.12 19.02 0.53
C GLY A 426 -13.72 18.80 0.00
N ALA A 427 -12.85 18.10 0.76
CA ALA A 427 -11.47 17.87 0.36
C ALA A 427 -11.33 17.10 -0.96
N PRO A 428 -12.07 16.02 -1.24
CA PRO A 428 -12.02 15.32 -2.52
C PRO A 428 -12.41 16.21 -3.71
N LEU A 429 -13.40 17.09 -3.54
CA LEU A 429 -13.80 18.04 -4.56
C LEU A 429 -12.69 19.06 -4.86
N PHE A 430 -12.05 19.58 -3.82
CA PHE A 430 -10.89 20.45 -3.97
C PHE A 430 -9.75 19.76 -4.74
N GLY A 431 -9.42 18.53 -4.38
CA GLY A 431 -8.39 17.75 -5.06
C GLY A 431 -8.72 17.48 -6.53
N PHE A 432 -9.96 17.16 -6.80
CA PHE A 432 -10.44 16.99 -8.18
C PHE A 432 -10.30 18.27 -9.00
N LEU A 433 -10.70 19.42 -8.47
CA LEU A 433 -10.57 20.70 -9.16
C LEU A 433 -9.10 21.08 -9.40
N ALA A 434 -8.24 20.90 -8.40
CA ALA A 434 -6.81 21.12 -8.52
C ALA A 434 -6.18 20.21 -9.60
N TRP A 435 -6.51 18.91 -9.57
CA TRP A 435 -6.07 17.97 -10.58
C TRP A 435 -6.56 18.35 -11.98
N TRP A 436 -7.82 18.77 -12.11
CA TRP A 436 -8.38 19.19 -13.38
C TRP A 436 -7.63 20.38 -13.97
N VAL A 437 -7.41 21.43 -13.19
CA VAL A 437 -6.67 22.62 -13.62
C VAL A 437 -5.24 22.27 -14.02
N LEU A 438 -4.51 21.51 -13.19
CA LEU A 438 -3.12 21.17 -13.43
C LEU A 438 -2.94 20.20 -14.62
N SER A 439 -3.89 19.30 -14.86
CA SER A 439 -3.87 18.35 -15.98
C SER A 439 -4.30 18.97 -17.31
N SER A 440 -5.27 19.90 -17.30
CA SER A 440 -5.79 20.53 -18.53
C SER A 440 -4.76 21.42 -19.23
N TRP A 441 -3.91 22.08 -18.47
CA TRP A 441 -2.90 22.99 -19.04
C TRP A 441 -1.78 22.26 -19.76
N SER A 442 -1.51 21.00 -19.44
CA SER A 442 -0.46 20.23 -20.12
C SER A 442 -0.93 19.65 -21.46
N SER A 443 -2.22 19.38 -21.62
CA SER A 443 -2.82 18.91 -22.88
C SER A 443 -2.93 20.04 -23.95
N ALA A 444 -3.18 21.25 -23.52
CA ALA A 444 -3.26 22.42 -24.43
C ALA A 444 -1.93 22.72 -25.13
N ARG A 445 -0.78 22.35 -24.54
CA ARG A 445 0.55 22.56 -25.15
C ARG A 445 0.99 21.47 -26.12
N ARG A 446 0.34 20.27 -26.11
CA ARG A 446 0.75 19.12 -26.96
C ARG A 446 -0.15 18.85 -28.16
N GLY A 447 -1.28 19.53 -28.33
CA GLY A 447 -2.18 19.36 -29.49
C GLY A 447 -2.77 17.95 -29.66
N ASP A 448 -2.48 17.02 -28.76
CA ASP A 448 -2.89 15.62 -28.87
C ASP A 448 -3.92 15.25 -27.80
N GLY A 449 -5.17 15.15 -28.22
CA GLY A 449 -6.30 14.68 -27.40
C GLY A 449 -6.34 13.16 -27.20
N ARG A 450 -5.27 12.44 -27.54
CA ARG A 450 -5.19 10.98 -27.36
C ARG A 450 -4.09 10.62 -26.35
N LEU A 451 -4.47 9.92 -25.30
CA LEU A 451 -3.54 9.15 -24.50
C LEU A 451 -3.07 7.99 -25.37
N SER A 452 -1.81 7.99 -25.82
CA SER A 452 -1.21 6.82 -26.46
C SER A 452 -1.04 5.75 -25.36
N ILE A 453 -1.94 4.78 -25.37
CA ILE A 453 -1.76 3.54 -24.62
C ILE A 453 -0.90 2.65 -25.52
N GLY A 454 0.39 2.52 -25.18
CA GLY A 454 1.29 1.54 -25.74
C GLY A 454 1.55 0.46 -24.71
#